data_1d9b8213002f854e0160b52bfe87425c
#
_entry.id   1d9b8213002f854e0160b52bfe87425c
#
_cell.length_a   1.000
_cell.length_b   1.000
_cell.length_c   1.000
_cell.angle_alpha   90.00
_cell.angle_beta   90.00
_cell.angle_gamma   90.00
#
_symmetry.space_group_name_H-M   'P 1'
#
loop_
_entity.id
_entity.type
_entity.pdbx_description
1 polymer ?
#
loop_
_entity_poly.entity_id
_entity_poly.type
_entity_poly.pdbx_seq_one_letter_code
_entity_poly.pdbx_strand_id
1 'polypeptide(L)'
;MSTKKIGVIVGREWSWPPAYIDEVNRRHVGVTAQFVKIGGTAMAELCEYDLIIDRISHEIPYYRTYLKNAMLSGTMVINNPFWWSADDKFFGACLATKLGVLHPRTIALPSHSYVEGVVEESLRNLRYPIPWHEHVEAVGGFPVILKPAWGGGFKQVYKVHSYEELWHAYNETGTECMMLQEYIDWDKYVRCVCIGKTNIMTIKFDANAPWPHRYFRDDNYLTEQEGREVVDGATKLNMALGYDMNTVEFALKDGKPYAIDFTNPAPDFDVNSLTPHYFDWIVQTMADFTIAKVQEGTRQDADHRWSTLINLPADLPSAALNTIPAAAVPAAEDSTARPARKGRAKKAEGDALIDINGIGPTFEKRLNAAGLTTFAHIAEATADQLRAIVGDSKLANIEDWITEAQQLVAAGG
;
A
#
# COMPACT_ATOMS: atom_id res chain seq x y z
N MET A 1 -33.29 -14.45 -5.85
CA MET A 1 -32.18 -13.62 -5.43
C MET A 1 -31.15 -13.62 -6.56
N SER A 2 -30.55 -12.50 -6.91
CA SER A 2 -29.49 -12.48 -7.92
C SER A 2 -28.26 -13.22 -7.38
N THR A 3 -27.60 -13.99 -8.22
CA THR A 3 -26.33 -14.66 -7.88
C THR A 3 -25.29 -13.60 -7.58
N LYS A 4 -24.60 -13.73 -6.44
CA LYS A 4 -23.50 -12.87 -6.04
C LYS A 4 -22.21 -13.24 -6.77
N LYS A 5 -21.39 -12.26 -7.11
CA LYS A 5 -20.18 -12.48 -7.91
C LYS A 5 -18.91 -12.10 -7.15
N ILE A 6 -17.94 -12.99 -7.12
CA ILE A 6 -16.58 -12.73 -6.61
C ILE A 6 -15.61 -12.70 -7.78
N GLY A 7 -14.87 -11.60 -7.91
CA GLY A 7 -13.78 -11.45 -8.87
C GLY A 7 -12.44 -11.79 -8.24
N VAL A 8 -11.51 -12.40 -8.99
CA VAL A 8 -10.12 -12.62 -8.57
C VAL A 8 -9.19 -11.96 -9.56
N ILE A 9 -8.45 -10.95 -9.10
CA ILE A 9 -7.36 -10.32 -9.86
C ILE A 9 -6.06 -11.00 -9.46
N VAL A 10 -5.42 -11.66 -10.42
CA VAL A 10 -4.27 -12.53 -10.15
C VAL A 10 -2.96 -11.93 -10.64
N GLY A 11 -1.87 -12.31 -9.96
CA GLY A 11 -0.51 -12.02 -10.33
C GLY A 11 0.16 -13.23 -10.99
N ARG A 12 1.26 -13.68 -10.38
CA ARG A 12 2.09 -14.78 -10.89
C ARG A 12 1.65 -16.17 -10.45
N GLU A 13 0.57 -16.26 -9.70
CA GLU A 13 0.10 -17.49 -9.09
C GLU A 13 -0.68 -18.35 -10.08
N TRP A 14 -0.42 -19.66 -10.03
CA TRP A 14 -1.04 -20.63 -10.93
C TRP A 14 -1.92 -21.65 -10.21
N SER A 15 -1.65 -21.97 -8.96
CA SER A 15 -2.33 -23.07 -8.25
C SER A 15 -3.53 -22.61 -7.43
N TRP A 16 -3.36 -21.60 -6.58
CA TRP A 16 -4.41 -21.17 -5.68
C TRP A 16 -5.62 -20.52 -6.36
N PRO A 17 -5.48 -19.56 -7.31
CA PRO A 17 -6.65 -18.88 -7.85
C PRO A 17 -7.67 -19.81 -8.55
N PRO A 18 -7.26 -20.76 -9.41
CA PRO A 18 -8.23 -21.70 -9.98
C PRO A 18 -8.84 -22.62 -8.92
N ALA A 19 -8.05 -23.15 -7.97
CA ALA A 19 -8.56 -24.02 -6.92
C ALA A 19 -9.60 -23.32 -6.03
N TYR A 20 -9.37 -22.04 -5.69
CA TYR A 20 -10.32 -21.21 -4.96
C TYR A 20 -11.62 -20.98 -5.77
N ILE A 21 -11.50 -20.63 -7.04
CA ILE A 21 -12.66 -20.41 -7.94
C ILE A 21 -13.49 -21.68 -8.05
N ASP A 22 -12.86 -22.82 -8.26
CA ASP A 22 -13.53 -24.11 -8.35
C ASP A 22 -14.24 -24.47 -7.04
N GLU A 23 -13.60 -24.23 -5.89
CA GLU A 23 -14.18 -24.48 -4.58
C GLU A 23 -15.42 -23.62 -4.32
N VAL A 24 -15.38 -22.30 -4.57
CA VAL A 24 -16.54 -21.42 -4.41
C VAL A 24 -17.69 -21.87 -5.31
N ASN A 25 -17.40 -22.17 -6.58
CA ASN A 25 -18.42 -22.56 -7.55
C ASN A 25 -19.02 -23.94 -7.24
N ARG A 26 -18.22 -24.89 -6.72
CA ARG A 26 -18.66 -26.22 -6.32
C ARG A 26 -19.67 -26.21 -5.18
N ARG A 27 -19.67 -25.18 -4.32
CA ARG A 27 -20.58 -25.10 -3.15
C ARG A 27 -22.03 -24.81 -3.52
N HIS A 28 -22.31 -24.24 -4.69
CA HIS A 28 -23.64 -23.92 -5.18
C HIS A 28 -24.54 -23.13 -4.20
N VAL A 29 -23.97 -22.18 -3.48
CA VAL A 29 -24.65 -21.40 -2.43
C VAL A 29 -25.15 -20.03 -2.90
N GLY A 30 -25.39 -19.85 -4.19
CA GLY A 30 -25.82 -18.58 -4.77
C GLY A 30 -24.69 -17.54 -4.91
N VAL A 31 -23.45 -17.98 -4.83
CA VAL A 31 -22.23 -17.18 -5.04
C VAL A 31 -21.40 -17.85 -6.13
N THR A 32 -20.85 -17.06 -7.05
CA THR A 32 -19.93 -17.53 -8.09
C THR A 32 -18.63 -16.75 -8.03
N ALA A 33 -17.51 -17.41 -8.38
CA ALA A 33 -16.21 -16.80 -8.49
C ALA A 33 -15.64 -16.96 -9.91
N GLN A 34 -14.90 -15.95 -10.38
CA GLN A 34 -14.23 -15.97 -11.68
C GLN A 34 -13.03 -15.03 -11.71
N PHE A 35 -12.15 -15.21 -12.71
CA PHE A 35 -11.08 -14.24 -12.98
C PHE A 35 -11.67 -12.93 -13.49
N VAL A 36 -11.16 -11.81 -12.94
CA VAL A 36 -11.51 -10.48 -13.44
C VAL A 36 -10.74 -10.21 -14.74
N LYS A 37 -11.44 -9.70 -15.75
CA LYS A 37 -10.84 -9.21 -17.00
C LYS A 37 -11.12 -7.72 -17.10
N ILE A 38 -10.07 -6.92 -17.23
CA ILE A 38 -10.13 -5.46 -17.23
C ILE A 38 -9.44 -4.93 -18.47
N GLY A 39 -10.11 -4.00 -19.16
CA GLY A 39 -9.53 -3.16 -20.20
C GLY A 39 -9.22 -1.76 -19.70
N GLY A 40 -9.46 -0.72 -20.49
CA GLY A 40 -9.51 0.66 -19.99
C GLY A 40 -10.73 0.82 -19.08
N THR A 41 -10.59 1.55 -17.96
CA THR A 41 -11.68 1.78 -17.00
C THR A 41 -12.16 3.23 -17.12
N ALA A 42 -13.43 3.42 -17.45
CA ALA A 42 -14.03 4.75 -17.50
C ALA A 42 -14.32 5.27 -16.09
N MET A 43 -14.26 6.59 -15.92
CA MET A 43 -14.65 7.25 -14.68
C MET A 43 -16.11 6.93 -14.35
N ALA A 44 -16.37 6.52 -13.11
CA ALA A 44 -17.68 6.11 -12.61
C ALA A 44 -18.29 4.87 -13.30
N GLU A 45 -17.48 4.07 -14.00
CA GLU A 45 -17.90 2.77 -14.50
C GLU A 45 -18.26 1.85 -13.34
N LEU A 46 -19.45 1.21 -13.44
CA LEU A 46 -19.94 0.32 -12.40
C LEU A 46 -19.19 -1.02 -12.47
N CYS A 47 -18.80 -1.51 -11.31
CA CYS A 47 -18.21 -2.84 -11.18
C CYS A 47 -19.30 -3.91 -11.07
N GLU A 48 -19.13 -5.01 -11.80
CA GLU A 48 -20.10 -6.12 -11.80
C GLU A 48 -19.92 -7.09 -10.61
N TYR A 49 -18.84 -6.96 -9.83
CA TYR A 49 -18.52 -7.85 -8.72
C TYR A 49 -19.01 -7.31 -7.40
N ASP A 50 -19.55 -8.18 -6.54
CA ASP A 50 -19.88 -7.85 -5.15
C ASP A 50 -18.62 -7.79 -4.28
N LEU A 51 -17.62 -8.64 -4.61
CA LEU A 51 -16.32 -8.68 -3.93
C LEU A 51 -15.21 -8.97 -4.95
N ILE A 52 -14.05 -8.32 -4.78
CA ILE A 52 -12.83 -8.64 -5.54
C ILE A 52 -11.70 -9.01 -4.58
N ILE A 53 -11.01 -10.12 -4.88
CA ILE A 53 -9.75 -10.49 -4.22
C ILE A 53 -8.60 -9.96 -5.08
N ASP A 54 -7.77 -9.12 -4.48
CA ASP A 54 -6.62 -8.50 -5.12
C ASP A 54 -5.33 -9.24 -4.77
N ARG A 55 -4.62 -9.70 -5.81
CA ARG A 55 -3.36 -10.43 -5.66
C ARG A 55 -2.19 -9.78 -6.41
N ILE A 56 -2.36 -8.57 -6.97
CA ILE A 56 -1.35 -7.99 -7.88
C ILE A 56 -1.23 -6.47 -7.81
N SER A 57 -2.19 -5.74 -7.26
CA SER A 57 -2.16 -4.26 -7.33
C SER A 57 -0.98 -3.63 -6.57
N HIS A 58 -0.32 -4.39 -5.69
CA HIS A 58 0.91 -3.99 -5.02
C HIS A 58 2.11 -3.87 -6.00
N GLU A 59 2.07 -4.60 -7.13
CA GLU A 59 3.10 -4.51 -8.18
C GLU A 59 2.67 -3.57 -9.32
N ILE A 60 1.37 -3.53 -9.64
CA ILE A 60 0.86 -2.83 -10.83
C ILE A 60 -0.18 -1.78 -10.44
N PRO A 61 0.19 -0.47 -10.43
CA PRO A 61 -0.68 0.61 -9.96
C PRO A 61 -2.01 0.73 -10.71
N TYR A 62 -2.09 0.32 -11.98
CA TYR A 62 -3.32 0.34 -12.76
C TYR A 62 -4.45 -0.46 -12.09
N TYR A 63 -4.16 -1.66 -11.58
CA TYR A 63 -5.16 -2.47 -10.89
C TYR A 63 -5.66 -1.79 -9.61
N ARG A 64 -4.79 -1.09 -8.89
CA ARG A 64 -5.20 -0.32 -7.70
C ARG A 64 -6.14 0.82 -8.05
N THR A 65 -5.92 1.49 -9.19
CA THR A 65 -6.81 2.54 -9.69
C THR A 65 -8.20 1.99 -9.99
N TYR A 66 -8.27 0.85 -10.68
CA TYR A 66 -9.51 0.13 -10.94
C TYR A 66 -10.25 -0.26 -9.65
N LEU A 67 -9.54 -0.88 -8.69
CA LEU A 67 -10.11 -1.33 -7.42
C LEU A 67 -10.69 -0.19 -6.59
N LYS A 68 -10.04 0.98 -6.59
CA LYS A 68 -10.58 2.16 -5.91
C LYS A 68 -11.88 2.66 -6.56
N ASN A 69 -11.97 2.64 -7.89
CA ASN A 69 -13.22 2.95 -8.60
C ASN A 69 -14.31 1.90 -8.30
N ALA A 70 -13.96 0.61 -8.28
CA ALA A 70 -14.88 -0.46 -7.93
C ALA A 70 -15.46 -0.29 -6.51
N MET A 71 -14.64 0.10 -5.52
CA MET A 71 -15.13 0.41 -4.18
C MET A 71 -16.10 1.59 -4.13
N LEU A 72 -15.90 2.62 -4.94
CA LEU A 72 -16.84 3.73 -5.05
C LEU A 72 -18.21 3.29 -5.58
N SER A 73 -18.26 2.23 -6.38
CA SER A 73 -19.51 1.63 -6.85
C SER A 73 -20.11 0.58 -5.90
N GLY A 74 -19.46 0.33 -4.75
CA GLY A 74 -19.98 -0.53 -3.69
C GLY A 74 -19.38 -1.94 -3.65
N THR A 75 -18.42 -2.25 -4.52
CA THR A 75 -17.68 -3.52 -4.50
C THR A 75 -16.79 -3.60 -3.26
N MET A 76 -16.81 -4.71 -2.54
CA MET A 76 -15.83 -4.99 -1.48
C MET A 76 -14.51 -5.44 -2.11
N VAL A 77 -13.38 -5.05 -1.52
CA VAL A 77 -12.05 -5.46 -2.00
C VAL A 77 -11.20 -6.02 -0.86
N ILE A 78 -10.60 -7.16 -1.06
CA ILE A 78 -9.64 -7.82 -0.16
C ILE A 78 -8.24 -7.75 -0.80
N ASN A 79 -7.26 -7.02 -0.19
CA ASN A 79 -7.45 -6.07 0.91
C ASN A 79 -7.87 -4.69 0.38
N ASN A 80 -8.34 -3.82 1.28
CA ASN A 80 -8.78 -2.48 0.93
C ASN A 80 -7.69 -1.67 0.19
N PRO A 81 -7.92 -1.23 -1.07
CA PRO A 81 -6.90 -0.56 -1.87
C PRO A 81 -6.60 0.89 -1.43
N PHE A 82 -7.42 1.49 -0.57
CA PHE A 82 -7.15 2.80 0.02
C PHE A 82 -6.20 2.68 1.21
N TRP A 83 -6.25 1.55 1.91
CA TRP A 83 -5.37 1.23 3.02
C TRP A 83 -4.19 0.42 2.50
N TRP A 84 -3.08 1.09 2.28
CA TRP A 84 -1.89 0.48 1.73
C TRP A 84 -0.70 0.69 2.66
N SER A 85 -0.59 -0.14 3.67
CA SER A 85 0.53 -0.14 4.59
C SER A 85 1.52 -1.29 4.37
N ALA A 86 1.29 -2.13 3.35
CA ALA A 86 2.18 -3.23 3.01
C ALA A 86 3.60 -2.75 2.68
N ASP A 87 3.72 -1.51 2.24
CA ASP A 87 4.98 -0.91 1.87
C ASP A 87 5.65 -0.16 3.02
N ASP A 88 4.94 0.13 4.12
CA ASP A 88 5.47 0.91 5.24
C ASP A 88 5.80 0.02 6.45
N LYS A 89 6.97 -0.60 6.38
CA LYS A 89 7.47 -1.47 7.46
C LYS A 89 7.87 -0.67 8.71
N PHE A 90 8.28 0.59 8.58
CA PHE A 90 8.62 1.40 9.74
C PHE A 90 7.37 1.85 10.50
N PHE A 91 6.33 2.28 9.80
CA PHE A 91 5.01 2.51 10.43
C PHE A 91 4.49 1.23 11.10
N GLY A 92 4.62 0.09 10.42
CA GLY A 92 4.26 -1.21 10.98
C GLY A 92 4.99 -1.51 12.30
N ALA A 93 6.31 -1.26 12.37
CA ALA A 93 7.11 -1.42 13.59
C ALA A 93 6.61 -0.54 14.74
N CYS A 94 6.33 0.74 14.45
CA CYS A 94 5.77 1.67 15.42
C CYS A 94 4.38 1.22 15.92
N LEU A 95 3.53 0.74 15.00
CA LEU A 95 2.21 0.23 15.33
C LEU A 95 2.28 -1.04 16.19
N ALA A 96 3.13 -2.02 15.84
CA ALA A 96 3.36 -3.23 16.63
C ALA A 96 3.74 -2.89 18.08
N THR A 97 4.70 -1.97 18.24
CA THR A 97 5.10 -1.47 19.56
C THR A 97 3.92 -0.88 20.34
N LYS A 98 3.11 -0.06 19.66
CA LYS A 98 1.92 0.55 20.29
C LYS A 98 0.86 -0.48 20.71
N LEU A 99 0.76 -1.60 19.99
CA LEU A 99 -0.17 -2.69 20.28
C LEU A 99 0.37 -3.67 21.35
N GLY A 100 1.58 -3.45 21.87
CA GLY A 100 2.24 -4.38 22.77
C GLY A 100 2.68 -5.69 22.09
N VAL A 101 2.79 -5.71 20.77
CA VAL A 101 3.38 -6.82 20.01
C VAL A 101 4.88 -6.61 19.92
N LEU A 102 5.66 -7.59 20.39
CA LEU A 102 7.11 -7.48 20.33
C LEU A 102 7.57 -7.38 18.89
N HIS A 103 8.47 -6.43 18.66
CA HIS A 103 9.08 -6.18 17.37
C HIS A 103 10.57 -5.84 17.58
N PRO A 104 11.48 -6.23 16.69
CA PRO A 104 12.88 -5.83 16.80
C PRO A 104 13.01 -4.31 16.80
N ARG A 105 13.91 -3.77 17.65
CA ARG A 105 14.18 -2.33 17.68
C ARG A 105 14.59 -1.85 16.30
N THR A 106 13.99 -0.78 15.82
CA THR A 106 14.11 -0.35 14.43
C THR A 106 14.28 1.16 14.33
N ILE A 107 15.18 1.62 13.47
CA ILE A 107 15.43 3.03 13.17
C ILE A 107 15.28 3.23 11.66
N ALA A 108 14.45 4.18 11.24
CA ALA A 108 14.41 4.63 9.85
C ALA A 108 15.61 5.53 9.56
N LEU A 109 16.24 5.34 8.42
CA LEU A 109 17.40 6.10 7.98
C LEU A 109 17.03 7.03 6.83
N PRO A 110 17.62 8.24 6.75
CA PRO A 110 17.59 9.04 5.52
C PRO A 110 18.04 8.22 4.32
N SER A 111 17.57 8.52 3.11
CA SER A 111 18.08 7.87 1.91
C SER A 111 19.54 8.27 1.66
N HIS A 112 20.35 7.37 1.10
CA HIS A 112 21.74 7.66 0.76
C HIS A 112 21.84 8.72 -0.34
N SER A 113 20.96 8.65 -1.34
CA SER A 113 20.88 9.64 -2.42
C SER A 113 19.41 9.98 -2.71
N TYR A 114 19.19 10.97 -3.56
CA TYR A 114 17.87 11.51 -3.84
C TYR A 114 17.67 11.62 -5.35
N VAL A 115 16.39 11.66 -5.77
CA VAL A 115 16.03 11.81 -7.17
C VAL A 115 16.51 13.13 -7.76
N GLU A 116 16.69 13.16 -9.08
CA GLU A 116 17.09 14.39 -9.79
C GLU A 116 16.15 15.56 -9.46
N GLY A 117 16.72 16.74 -9.22
CA GLY A 117 15.98 17.93 -8.82
C GLY A 117 15.87 18.15 -7.32
N VAL A 118 16.23 17.19 -6.47
CA VAL A 118 16.42 17.42 -5.03
C VAL A 118 17.78 18.05 -4.81
N VAL A 119 17.79 19.25 -4.26
CA VAL A 119 18.99 20.04 -3.97
C VAL A 119 19.23 20.13 -2.46
N GLU A 120 20.41 20.59 -2.04
CA GLU A 120 20.78 20.68 -0.63
C GLU A 120 19.75 21.48 0.19
N GLU A 121 19.19 22.54 -0.37
CA GLU A 121 18.15 23.34 0.27
C GLU A 121 16.85 22.53 0.55
N SER A 122 16.57 21.49 -0.24
CA SER A 122 15.45 20.57 0.01
C SER A 122 15.69 19.69 1.23
N LEU A 123 16.95 19.47 1.61
CA LEU A 123 17.38 18.55 2.67
C LEU A 123 17.68 19.25 4.01
N ARG A 124 17.43 20.55 4.12
CA ARG A 124 17.74 21.37 5.31
C ARG A 124 17.07 20.89 6.61
N ASN A 125 16.08 20.00 6.53
CA ASN A 125 15.44 19.38 7.70
C ASN A 125 16.16 18.11 8.18
N LEU A 126 17.11 17.59 7.40
CA LEU A 126 17.87 16.40 7.78
C LEU A 126 19.07 16.81 8.63
N ARG A 127 19.43 15.96 9.59
CA ARG A 127 20.64 16.12 10.41
C ARG A 127 21.75 15.25 9.83
N TYR A 128 22.89 15.89 9.57
CA TYR A 128 24.09 15.20 9.15
C TYR A 128 25.27 15.61 10.05
N PRO A 129 26.26 14.74 10.23
CA PRO A 129 26.34 13.34 9.75
C PRO A 129 25.36 12.43 10.49
N ILE A 130 25.02 11.28 9.86
CA ILE A 130 24.21 10.25 10.51
C ILE A 130 25.01 9.68 11.70
N PRO A 131 24.42 9.63 12.91
CA PRO A 131 25.11 9.15 14.12
C PRO A 131 25.12 7.61 14.18
N TRP A 132 25.87 6.95 13.30
CA TRP A 132 25.87 5.51 13.10
C TRP A 132 26.09 4.71 14.38
N HIS A 133 27.02 5.16 15.26
CA HIS A 133 27.30 4.48 16.52
C HIS A 133 26.08 4.45 17.43
N GLU A 134 25.43 5.61 17.60
CA GLU A 134 24.22 5.71 18.43
C GLU A 134 23.09 4.85 17.86
N HIS A 135 22.94 4.80 16.53
CA HIS A 135 21.91 3.98 15.89
C HIS A 135 22.17 2.49 16.04
N VAL A 136 23.39 2.03 15.86
CA VAL A 136 23.78 0.63 16.06
C VAL A 136 23.58 0.22 17.52
N GLU A 137 23.98 1.04 18.48
CA GLU A 137 23.77 0.78 19.92
C GLU A 137 22.27 0.72 20.25
N ALA A 138 21.47 1.67 19.74
CA ALA A 138 20.04 1.74 19.98
C ALA A 138 19.27 0.49 19.50
N VAL A 139 19.75 -0.14 18.43
CA VAL A 139 19.18 -1.42 17.95
C VAL A 139 19.86 -2.66 18.53
N GLY A 140 20.79 -2.51 19.50
CA GLY A 140 21.39 -3.59 20.29
C GLY A 140 22.75 -4.08 19.85
N GLY A 141 23.41 -3.36 18.96
CA GLY A 141 24.74 -3.72 18.47
C GLY A 141 24.71 -4.75 17.34
N PHE A 142 25.90 -5.04 16.81
CA PHE A 142 26.04 -6.02 15.73
C PHE A 142 25.81 -7.48 16.20
N PRO A 143 25.28 -8.36 15.29
CA PRO A 143 24.87 -8.06 13.94
C PRO A 143 23.55 -7.29 13.90
N VAL A 144 23.35 -6.48 12.85
CA VAL A 144 22.12 -5.76 12.58
C VAL A 144 21.58 -6.08 11.17
N ILE A 145 20.30 -5.80 10.95
CA ILE A 145 19.67 -5.91 9.63
C ILE A 145 19.51 -4.51 9.04
N LEU A 146 20.03 -4.32 7.83
CA LEU A 146 19.71 -3.16 7.00
C LEU A 146 18.74 -3.61 5.90
N LYS A 147 17.55 -3.02 5.82
CA LYS A 147 16.53 -3.38 4.85
C LYS A 147 15.69 -2.18 4.42
N PRO A 148 15.06 -2.21 3.22
CA PRO A 148 14.14 -1.14 2.79
C PRO A 148 12.93 -1.01 3.72
N ALA A 149 12.49 0.24 3.90
CA ALA A 149 11.24 0.54 4.60
C ALA A 149 10.02 0.13 3.79
N TRP A 150 10.14 0.04 2.46
CA TRP A 150 9.10 -0.36 1.52
C TRP A 150 9.54 -1.56 0.68
N GLY A 151 8.56 -2.24 0.08
CA GLY A 151 8.80 -3.38 -0.79
C GLY A 151 8.95 -4.72 -0.06
N GLY A 152 9.29 -5.78 -0.81
CA GLY A 152 9.36 -7.15 -0.32
C GLY A 152 10.27 -8.03 -1.17
N GLY A 153 10.17 -9.36 -0.99
CA GLY A 153 10.92 -10.33 -1.79
C GLY A 153 12.41 -10.40 -1.46
N PHE A 154 12.81 -10.06 -0.24
CA PHE A 154 14.21 -10.06 0.24
C PHE A 154 15.18 -9.17 -0.57
N LYS A 155 14.66 -8.21 -1.34
CA LYS A 155 15.51 -7.27 -2.08
C LYS A 155 16.17 -6.31 -1.12
N GLN A 156 17.50 -6.12 -1.28
CA GLN A 156 18.32 -5.21 -0.46
C GLN A 156 18.19 -5.43 1.06
N VAL A 157 18.05 -6.68 1.48
CA VAL A 157 18.09 -7.06 2.90
C VAL A 157 19.49 -7.58 3.22
N TYR A 158 20.20 -6.86 4.12
CA TYR A 158 21.57 -7.14 4.49
C TYR A 158 21.66 -7.47 5.98
N LYS A 159 22.28 -8.59 6.33
CA LYS A 159 22.74 -8.86 7.68
C LYS A 159 24.20 -8.41 7.76
N VAL A 160 24.48 -7.40 8.56
CA VAL A 160 25.79 -6.75 8.64
C VAL A 160 26.40 -6.92 10.02
N HIS A 161 27.70 -7.13 10.07
CA HIS A 161 28.45 -7.50 11.29
C HIS A 161 29.44 -6.44 11.75
N SER A 162 29.64 -5.39 10.94
CA SER A 162 30.59 -4.31 11.23
C SER A 162 30.13 -2.99 10.62
N TYR A 163 30.74 -1.88 11.07
CA TYR A 163 30.50 -0.57 10.44
C TYR A 163 30.95 -0.53 9.00
N GLU A 164 32.02 -1.23 8.64
CA GLU A 164 32.51 -1.29 7.26
C GLU A 164 31.46 -1.94 6.34
N GLU A 165 30.92 -3.10 6.74
CA GLU A 165 29.84 -3.78 6.02
C GLU A 165 28.58 -2.89 5.95
N LEU A 166 28.23 -2.20 7.05
CA LEU A 166 27.06 -1.32 7.10
C LEU A 166 27.18 -0.16 6.12
N TRP A 167 28.35 0.50 6.08
CA TRP A 167 28.58 1.61 5.16
C TRP A 167 28.59 1.15 3.71
N HIS A 168 29.24 0.01 3.44
CA HIS A 168 29.22 -0.56 2.09
C HIS A 168 27.79 -0.83 1.62
N ALA A 169 27.01 -1.56 2.42
CA ALA A 169 25.62 -1.86 2.11
C ALA A 169 24.76 -0.60 1.95
N TYR A 170 24.88 0.39 2.86
CA TYR A 170 24.13 1.64 2.79
C TYR A 170 24.47 2.47 1.55
N ASN A 171 25.72 2.52 1.14
CA ASN A 171 26.15 3.27 -0.04
C ASN A 171 25.55 2.69 -1.35
N GLU A 172 25.16 1.42 -1.36
CA GLU A 172 24.55 0.77 -2.51
C GLU A 172 23.02 0.94 -2.57
N THR A 173 22.39 1.52 -1.54
CA THR A 173 20.92 1.60 -1.46
C THR A 173 20.31 2.67 -2.36
N GLY A 174 21.10 3.60 -2.86
CA GLY A 174 20.62 4.64 -3.76
C GLY A 174 19.56 5.54 -3.11
N THR A 175 18.40 5.63 -3.75
CA THR A 175 17.28 6.48 -3.30
C THR A 175 16.32 5.77 -2.35
N GLU A 176 16.58 4.50 -2.02
CA GLU A 176 15.71 3.74 -1.11
C GLU A 176 15.76 4.32 0.32
N CYS A 177 14.60 4.39 0.96
CA CYS A 177 14.52 4.67 2.39
C CYS A 177 14.76 3.37 3.16
N MET A 178 15.84 3.33 3.91
CA MET A 178 16.27 2.13 4.62
C MET A 178 15.88 2.15 6.09
N MET A 179 15.86 0.97 6.70
CA MET A 179 15.75 0.79 8.14
C MET A 179 16.93 -0.02 8.66
N LEU A 180 17.48 0.43 9.80
CA LEU A 180 18.38 -0.36 10.61
C LEU A 180 17.57 -1.06 11.71
N GLN A 181 17.72 -2.37 11.82
CA GLN A 181 16.91 -3.19 12.72
C GLN A 181 17.76 -4.17 13.53
N GLU A 182 17.38 -4.36 14.79
CA GLU A 182 17.92 -5.41 15.65
C GLU A 182 17.84 -6.78 14.98
N TYR A 183 18.92 -7.53 15.02
CA TYR A 183 18.90 -8.93 14.61
C TYR A 183 18.44 -9.80 15.79
N ILE A 184 17.33 -10.50 15.60
CA ILE A 184 16.87 -11.50 16.55
C ILE A 184 17.53 -12.83 16.21
N ASP A 185 18.34 -13.34 17.13
CA ASP A 185 18.91 -14.69 17.03
C ASP A 185 17.88 -15.67 17.57
N TRP A 186 17.07 -16.23 16.68
CA TRP A 186 15.86 -16.97 17.01
C TRP A 186 16.10 -18.47 17.18
N ASP A 187 15.32 -19.07 18.09
CA ASP A 187 15.26 -20.52 18.31
C ASP A 187 14.25 -21.19 17.37
N LYS A 188 13.15 -20.49 17.11
CA LYS A 188 12.06 -20.94 16.24
C LYS A 188 11.62 -19.79 15.32
N TYR A 189 11.13 -20.17 14.14
CA TYR A 189 10.57 -19.20 13.20
C TYR A 189 9.28 -19.73 12.62
N VAL A 190 8.22 -18.94 12.65
CA VAL A 190 6.91 -19.31 12.13
C VAL A 190 6.37 -18.24 11.18
N ARG A 191 5.61 -18.70 10.21
CA ARG A 191 4.83 -17.85 9.34
C ARG A 191 3.35 -18.15 9.54
N CYS A 192 2.58 -17.12 9.88
CA CYS A 192 1.14 -17.23 10.07
C CYS A 192 0.43 -16.82 8.79
N VAL A 193 -0.41 -17.69 8.23
CA VAL A 193 -1.37 -17.31 7.20
C VAL A 193 -2.63 -16.82 7.89
N CYS A 194 -3.07 -15.62 7.55
CA CYS A 194 -4.17 -14.93 8.22
C CYS A 194 -5.30 -14.63 7.22
N ILE A 195 -6.52 -15.10 7.51
CA ILE A 195 -7.70 -14.92 6.69
C ILE A 195 -8.84 -14.37 7.57
N GLY A 196 -9.48 -13.28 7.12
CA GLY A 196 -10.55 -12.63 7.86
C GLY A 196 -10.12 -12.11 9.24
N LYS A 197 -8.84 -11.74 9.39
CA LYS A 197 -8.19 -11.22 10.60
C LYS A 197 -7.96 -12.23 11.73
N THR A 198 -8.85 -13.21 11.90
CA THR A 198 -8.88 -14.10 13.08
C THR A 198 -8.65 -15.57 12.76
N ASN A 199 -8.84 -16.00 11.51
CA ASN A 199 -8.50 -17.36 11.09
C ASN A 199 -7.00 -17.41 10.80
N ILE A 200 -6.23 -17.93 11.74
CA ILE A 200 -4.77 -17.90 11.70
C ILE A 200 -4.23 -19.33 11.74
N MET A 201 -3.50 -19.69 10.68
CA MET A 201 -2.75 -20.93 10.57
C MET A 201 -1.27 -20.64 10.80
N THR A 202 -0.71 -21.18 11.87
CA THR A 202 0.72 -21.08 12.16
C THR A 202 1.48 -22.20 11.46
N ILE A 203 2.53 -21.86 10.73
CA ILE A 203 3.32 -22.80 9.94
C ILE A 203 4.79 -22.64 10.33
N LYS A 204 5.46 -23.75 10.64
CA LYS A 204 6.91 -23.77 10.79
C LYS A 204 7.56 -23.32 9.49
N PHE A 205 8.43 -22.33 9.59
CA PHE A 205 9.05 -21.71 8.42
C PHE A 205 10.56 -21.65 8.59
N ASP A 206 11.31 -22.03 7.56
CA ASP A 206 12.75 -21.87 7.51
C ASP A 206 13.11 -20.79 6.49
N ALA A 207 13.45 -19.59 6.99
CA ALA A 207 13.84 -18.46 6.17
C ALA A 207 15.14 -18.71 5.38
N ASN A 208 15.98 -19.64 5.82
CA ASN A 208 17.27 -19.96 5.20
C ASN A 208 17.18 -21.09 4.16
N ALA A 209 16.07 -21.85 4.15
CA ALA A 209 15.89 -22.90 3.17
C ALA A 209 15.67 -22.31 1.76
N PRO A 210 16.11 -23.01 0.70
CA PRO A 210 15.84 -22.58 -0.66
C PRO A 210 14.35 -22.66 -0.99
N TRP A 211 13.88 -21.74 -1.81
CA TRP A 211 12.53 -21.79 -2.38
C TRP A 211 12.38 -23.02 -3.29
N PRO A 212 11.24 -23.78 -3.25
CA PRO A 212 10.01 -23.53 -2.48
C PRO A 212 9.97 -24.24 -1.10
N HIS A 213 11.06 -24.81 -0.61
CA HIS A 213 11.13 -25.71 0.54
C HIS A 213 11.30 -24.96 1.88
N ARG A 214 10.42 -24.02 2.17
CA ARG A 214 10.48 -23.19 3.39
C ARG A 214 9.41 -23.53 4.41
N TYR A 215 8.36 -24.24 4.02
CA TYR A 215 7.21 -24.55 4.87
C TYR A 215 7.24 -26.01 5.30
N PHE A 216 7.13 -26.26 6.59
CA PHE A 216 7.20 -27.60 7.17
C PHE A 216 5.97 -27.86 8.05
N ARG A 217 5.42 -29.05 7.95
CA ARG A 217 4.40 -29.50 8.87
C ARG A 217 5.06 -30.05 10.15
N ASP A 218 4.76 -29.41 11.27
CA ASP A 218 5.22 -29.85 12.59
C ASP A 218 4.18 -29.36 13.62
N ASP A 219 3.22 -30.22 13.93
CA ASP A 219 2.08 -29.89 14.79
C ASP A 219 2.49 -29.62 16.26
N ASN A 220 3.72 -29.99 16.66
CA ASN A 220 4.29 -29.81 18.00
C ASN A 220 5.42 -28.76 18.05
N TYR A 221 5.60 -27.97 17.00
CA TYR A 221 6.70 -27.02 16.90
C TYR A 221 6.64 -25.91 17.95
N LEU A 222 5.44 -25.40 18.22
CA LEU A 222 5.21 -24.40 19.25
C LEU A 222 4.61 -25.07 20.50
N THR A 223 5.01 -24.62 21.67
CA THR A 223 4.27 -24.90 22.89
C THR A 223 2.91 -24.23 22.84
N GLU A 224 1.98 -24.66 23.68
CA GLU A 224 0.64 -24.07 23.74
C GLU A 224 0.67 -22.57 24.08
N GLN A 225 1.61 -22.13 24.93
CA GLN A 225 1.77 -20.73 25.28
C GLN A 225 2.32 -19.92 24.08
N GLU A 226 3.41 -20.40 23.45
CA GLU A 226 3.99 -19.76 22.26
C GLU A 226 2.92 -19.63 21.15
N GLY A 227 2.14 -20.68 20.92
CA GLY A 227 1.07 -20.67 19.92
C GLY A 227 0.00 -19.63 20.21
N ARG A 228 -0.43 -19.50 21.49
CA ARG A 228 -1.39 -18.44 21.89
C ARG A 228 -0.83 -17.04 21.66
N GLU A 229 0.42 -16.79 22.07
CA GLU A 229 1.07 -15.47 21.91
C GLU A 229 1.27 -15.08 20.45
N VAL A 230 1.66 -16.04 19.61
CA VAL A 230 1.79 -15.86 18.15
C VAL A 230 0.44 -15.52 17.52
N VAL A 231 -0.60 -16.27 17.84
CA VAL A 231 -1.96 -16.04 17.29
C VAL A 231 -2.54 -14.71 17.79
N ASP A 232 -2.36 -14.36 19.07
CA ASP A 232 -2.80 -13.06 19.60
C ASP A 232 -2.08 -11.89 18.91
N GLY A 233 -0.75 -11.98 18.77
CA GLY A 233 0.05 -10.98 18.08
C GLY A 233 -0.37 -10.80 16.62
N ALA A 234 -0.53 -11.89 15.88
CA ALA A 234 -0.99 -11.86 14.49
C ALA A 234 -2.41 -11.26 14.37
N THR A 235 -3.32 -11.62 15.27
CA THR A 235 -4.68 -11.09 15.32
C THR A 235 -4.67 -9.58 15.57
N LYS A 236 -3.91 -9.10 16.56
CA LYS A 236 -3.77 -7.66 16.86
C LYS A 236 -3.29 -6.88 15.64
N LEU A 237 -2.23 -7.37 14.98
CA LEU A 237 -1.67 -6.74 13.80
C LEU A 237 -2.68 -6.68 12.64
N ASN A 238 -3.35 -7.79 12.31
CA ASN A 238 -4.32 -7.82 11.23
C ASN A 238 -5.54 -6.94 11.51
N MET A 239 -6.02 -6.90 12.75
CA MET A 239 -7.12 -6.03 13.14
C MET A 239 -6.75 -4.55 13.02
N ALA A 240 -5.59 -4.16 13.52
CA ALA A 240 -5.13 -2.78 13.48
C ALA A 240 -4.80 -2.31 12.06
N LEU A 241 -4.16 -3.17 11.26
CA LEU A 241 -3.84 -2.91 9.87
C LEU A 241 -5.06 -3.05 8.94
N GLY A 242 -6.13 -3.70 9.36
CA GLY A 242 -7.33 -3.90 8.54
C GLY A 242 -7.21 -4.99 7.48
N TYR A 243 -6.19 -5.87 7.56
CA TYR A 243 -5.97 -6.92 6.57
C TYR A 243 -6.92 -8.11 6.76
N ASP A 244 -7.66 -8.41 5.72
CA ASP A 244 -8.48 -9.64 5.63
C ASP A 244 -7.71 -10.81 5.00
N MET A 245 -6.56 -10.56 4.42
CA MET A 245 -5.64 -11.55 3.86
C MET A 245 -4.20 -11.08 4.07
N ASN A 246 -3.40 -11.86 4.78
CA ASN A 246 -2.04 -11.45 5.16
C ASN A 246 -1.18 -12.65 5.52
N THR A 247 0.13 -12.47 5.58
CA THR A 247 1.02 -13.31 6.38
C THR A 247 1.75 -12.48 7.42
N VAL A 248 1.94 -13.08 8.60
CA VAL A 248 2.72 -12.50 9.70
C VAL A 248 3.84 -13.46 10.05
N GLU A 249 5.07 -12.98 10.05
CA GLU A 249 6.25 -13.76 10.41
C GLU A 249 6.69 -13.43 11.83
N PHE A 250 6.93 -14.48 12.63
CA PHE A 250 7.49 -14.35 13.97
C PHE A 250 8.77 -15.12 14.13
N ALA A 251 9.79 -14.43 14.63
CA ALA A 251 11.00 -15.05 15.19
C ALA A 251 10.80 -15.22 16.70
N LEU A 252 10.93 -16.43 17.21
CA LEU A 252 10.83 -16.69 18.64
C LEU A 252 12.23 -16.80 19.24
N LYS A 253 12.46 -16.05 20.30
CA LYS A 253 13.67 -16.11 21.09
C LYS A 253 13.30 -16.23 22.57
N ASP A 254 13.84 -17.23 23.25
CA ASP A 254 13.52 -17.51 24.66
C ASP A 254 12.00 -17.61 24.91
N GLY A 255 11.28 -18.25 23.96
CA GLY A 255 9.83 -18.42 23.99
C GLY A 255 9.00 -17.18 23.68
N LYS A 256 9.61 -16.03 23.35
CA LYS A 256 8.93 -14.77 23.05
C LYS A 256 8.86 -14.52 21.54
N PRO A 257 7.65 -14.32 20.95
CA PRO A 257 7.50 -14.06 19.53
C PRO A 257 7.73 -12.59 19.19
N TYR A 258 8.69 -12.32 18.32
CA TYR A 258 8.97 -11.01 17.73
C TYR A 258 8.39 -10.97 16.31
N ALA A 259 7.47 -10.06 16.02
CA ALA A 259 6.95 -9.87 14.68
C ALA A 259 8.02 -9.27 13.77
N ILE A 260 8.41 -9.97 12.70
CA ILE A 260 9.53 -9.58 11.82
C ILE A 260 9.04 -8.93 10.52
N ASP A 261 8.06 -9.55 9.86
CA ASP A 261 7.39 -9.06 8.66
C ASP A 261 5.92 -9.43 8.73
N PHE A 262 5.03 -8.46 8.54
CA PHE A 262 3.60 -8.66 8.78
C PHE A 262 2.70 -7.79 7.90
N THR A 263 3.24 -7.28 6.79
CA THR A 263 2.50 -6.48 5.82
C THR A 263 2.61 -7.09 4.43
N ASN A 264 2.05 -8.29 4.26
CA ASN A 264 2.05 -9.04 3.02
C ASN A 264 0.63 -9.31 2.52
N PRO A 265 0.03 -8.36 1.75
CA PRO A 265 -1.36 -8.44 1.29
C PRO A 265 -1.59 -9.47 0.18
N ALA A 266 -0.54 -9.99 -0.42
CA ALA A 266 -0.59 -11.02 -1.44
C ALA A 266 0.36 -12.18 -1.09
N PRO A 267 0.05 -12.93 0.00
CA PRO A 267 0.91 -14.01 0.47
C PRO A 267 1.09 -15.08 -0.60
N ASP A 268 2.21 -15.81 -0.53
CA ASP A 268 2.39 -16.99 -1.34
C ASP A 268 1.41 -18.10 -0.93
N PHE A 269 0.53 -18.45 -1.84
CA PHE A 269 -0.46 -19.51 -1.69
C PHE A 269 -0.24 -20.65 -2.69
N ASP A 270 0.99 -20.82 -3.20
CA ASP A 270 1.28 -21.88 -4.14
C ASP A 270 1.36 -23.25 -3.44
N VAL A 271 0.75 -24.27 -4.06
CA VAL A 271 0.69 -25.63 -3.52
C VAL A 271 2.09 -26.26 -3.40
N ASN A 272 3.02 -25.87 -4.27
CA ASN A 272 4.39 -26.40 -4.22
C ASN A 272 5.19 -25.82 -3.05
N SER A 273 4.82 -24.62 -2.57
CA SER A 273 5.42 -24.00 -1.40
C SER A 273 4.80 -24.53 -0.11
N LEU A 274 3.46 -24.52 -0.05
CA LEU A 274 2.69 -24.68 1.18
C LEU A 274 2.42 -26.11 1.60
N THR A 275 2.71 -27.11 0.83
CA THR A 275 2.21 -28.47 1.00
C THR A 275 0.67 -28.58 0.83
N PRO A 276 0.14 -29.74 0.42
CA PRO A 276 -1.30 -29.91 0.21
C PRO A 276 -2.16 -29.59 1.44
N HIS A 277 -1.67 -29.93 2.64
CA HIS A 277 -2.43 -29.71 3.89
C HIS A 277 -2.75 -28.22 4.15
N TYR A 278 -1.76 -27.35 4.03
CA TYR A 278 -1.94 -25.91 4.25
C TYR A 278 -2.64 -25.25 3.07
N PHE A 279 -2.36 -25.73 1.86
CA PHE A 279 -3.03 -25.27 0.66
C PHE A 279 -4.55 -25.52 0.73
N ASP A 280 -4.97 -26.73 1.09
CA ASP A 280 -6.38 -27.08 1.22
C ASP A 280 -7.07 -26.23 2.30
N TRP A 281 -6.41 -26.01 3.44
CA TRP A 281 -6.94 -25.15 4.48
C TRP A 281 -7.16 -23.71 3.98
N ILE A 282 -6.20 -23.14 3.23
CA ILE A 282 -6.31 -21.79 2.68
C ILE A 282 -7.46 -21.70 1.68
N VAL A 283 -7.59 -22.67 0.77
CA VAL A 283 -8.67 -22.70 -0.22
C VAL A 283 -10.03 -22.73 0.47
N GLN A 284 -10.21 -23.63 1.45
CA GLN A 284 -11.48 -23.77 2.17
C GLN A 284 -11.80 -22.50 3.01
N THR A 285 -10.82 -22.02 3.79
CA THR A 285 -11.03 -20.87 4.67
C THR A 285 -11.30 -19.58 3.90
N MET A 286 -10.60 -19.34 2.77
CA MET A 286 -10.89 -18.21 1.91
C MET A 286 -12.28 -18.30 1.26
N ALA A 287 -12.69 -19.49 0.84
CA ALA A 287 -14.04 -19.70 0.30
C ALA A 287 -15.11 -19.45 1.36
N ASP A 288 -14.95 -20.00 2.57
CA ASP A 288 -15.88 -19.75 3.69
C ASP A 288 -15.97 -18.26 4.01
N PHE A 289 -14.84 -17.61 4.17
CA PHE A 289 -14.78 -16.19 4.53
C PHE A 289 -15.41 -15.29 3.48
N THR A 290 -15.07 -15.47 2.21
CA THR A 290 -15.57 -14.60 1.14
C THR A 290 -17.02 -14.82 0.81
N ILE A 291 -17.51 -16.08 0.85
CA ILE A 291 -18.92 -16.40 0.68
C ILE A 291 -19.75 -15.76 1.80
N ALA A 292 -19.34 -15.92 3.06
CA ALA A 292 -20.02 -15.29 4.20
C ALA A 292 -20.05 -13.76 4.03
N LYS A 293 -18.91 -13.14 3.72
CA LYS A 293 -18.79 -11.69 3.54
C LYS A 293 -19.70 -11.14 2.44
N VAL A 294 -19.81 -11.84 1.32
CA VAL A 294 -20.68 -11.44 0.20
C VAL A 294 -22.17 -11.64 0.53
N GLN A 295 -22.51 -12.71 1.27
CA GLN A 295 -23.89 -12.99 1.69
C GLN A 295 -24.39 -12.02 2.77
N GLU A 296 -23.52 -11.60 3.69
CA GLU A 296 -23.81 -10.55 4.68
C GLU A 296 -24.08 -9.20 4.03
N GLY A 297 -23.49 -8.94 2.86
CA GLY A 297 -23.70 -7.71 2.09
C GLY A 297 -23.19 -6.45 2.78
N THR A 298 -22.31 -6.59 3.77
CA THR A 298 -21.70 -5.47 4.47
C THR A 298 -20.80 -4.68 3.53
N ARG A 299 -21.01 -3.36 3.46
CA ARG A 299 -20.08 -2.46 2.79
C ARG A 299 -18.73 -2.50 3.53
N GLN A 300 -17.65 -2.52 2.76
CA GLN A 300 -16.33 -2.32 3.32
C GLN A 300 -16.16 -0.83 3.64
N ASP A 301 -15.89 -0.55 4.92
CA ASP A 301 -15.48 0.80 5.29
C ASP A 301 -14.10 1.08 4.71
N ALA A 302 -13.95 2.22 4.03
CA ALA A 302 -12.65 2.74 3.63
C ALA A 302 -11.88 3.32 4.82
N ASP A 303 -12.36 3.06 6.04
CA ASP A 303 -11.83 3.62 7.26
C ASP A 303 -10.47 3.02 7.62
N HIS A 304 -9.53 3.90 7.89
CA HIS A 304 -8.20 3.56 8.34
C HIS A 304 -8.22 3.37 9.87
N ARG A 305 -8.45 2.14 10.32
CA ARG A 305 -8.57 1.83 11.76
C ARG A 305 -7.38 2.30 12.58
N TRP A 306 -6.19 2.37 12.02
CA TRP A 306 -5.03 2.93 12.71
C TRP A 306 -5.22 4.39 13.14
N SER A 307 -6.04 5.18 12.45
CA SER A 307 -6.34 6.56 12.83
C SER A 307 -7.03 6.63 14.19
N THR A 308 -7.83 5.62 14.53
CA THR A 308 -8.48 5.50 15.84
C THR A 308 -7.52 5.05 16.94
N LEU A 309 -6.38 4.47 16.59
CA LEU A 309 -5.37 3.98 17.53
C LEU A 309 -4.34 5.05 17.95
N ILE A 310 -4.28 6.19 17.28
CA ILE A 310 -3.23 7.22 17.49
C ILE A 310 -3.18 7.68 18.95
N ASN A 311 -4.33 7.88 19.58
CA ASN A 311 -4.46 8.40 20.95
C ASN A 311 -4.80 7.32 21.99
N LEU A 312 -4.81 6.05 21.64
CA LEU A 312 -5.09 4.97 22.56
C LEU A 312 -3.84 4.56 23.33
N PRO A 313 -3.99 4.02 24.56
CA PRO A 313 -2.88 3.46 25.31
C PRO A 313 -2.23 2.31 24.56
N ALA A 314 -0.96 2.02 24.89
CA ALA A 314 -0.28 0.81 24.44
C ALA A 314 -0.92 -0.45 25.08
N ASP A 315 -0.57 -1.62 24.54
CA ASP A 315 -0.96 -2.94 25.11
C ASP A 315 -2.48 -3.24 25.08
N LEU A 316 -3.16 -2.85 24.02
CA LEU A 316 -4.57 -3.16 23.84
C LEU A 316 -4.79 -4.67 23.62
N PRO A 317 -5.68 -5.33 24.36
CA PRO A 317 -6.05 -6.72 24.07
C PRO A 317 -6.80 -6.82 22.74
N SER A 318 -6.63 -7.94 22.01
CA SER A 318 -7.28 -8.17 20.70
C SER A 318 -8.79 -7.95 20.74
N ALA A 319 -9.45 -8.35 21.83
CA ALA A 319 -10.88 -8.15 22.00
C ALA A 319 -11.30 -6.67 21.99
N ALA A 320 -10.46 -5.78 22.52
CA ALA A 320 -10.73 -4.34 22.52
C ALA A 320 -10.68 -3.73 21.12
N LEU A 321 -9.86 -4.27 20.22
CA LEU A 321 -9.76 -3.80 18.83
C LEU A 321 -11.06 -4.05 18.03
N ASN A 322 -11.84 -5.05 18.41
CA ASN A 322 -13.15 -5.33 17.80
C ASN A 322 -14.22 -4.30 18.19
N THR A 323 -14.07 -3.65 19.34
CA THR A 323 -15.05 -2.70 19.89
C THR A 323 -14.69 -1.23 19.56
N ILE A 324 -13.52 -1.00 18.94
CA ILE A 324 -13.17 0.35 18.48
C ILE A 324 -14.10 0.67 17.31
N PRO A 325 -15.03 1.64 17.47
CA PRO A 325 -15.90 2.01 16.37
C PRO A 325 -15.07 2.53 15.22
N ALA A 326 -15.41 2.13 14.00
CA ALA A 326 -15.01 2.89 12.82
C ALA A 326 -15.39 4.35 13.08
N ALA A 327 -14.48 5.30 12.79
CA ALA A 327 -14.77 6.71 13.00
C ALA A 327 -16.12 7.00 12.32
N ALA A 328 -17.09 7.47 13.09
CA ALA A 328 -18.42 7.73 12.57
C ALA A 328 -18.27 8.76 11.44
N VAL A 329 -18.44 8.31 10.21
CA VAL A 329 -18.70 9.24 9.11
C VAL A 329 -19.95 9.98 9.56
N PRO A 330 -19.93 11.33 9.73
CA PRO A 330 -21.13 12.05 10.04
C PRO A 330 -22.18 11.60 9.04
N ALA A 331 -23.31 11.07 9.53
CA ALA A 331 -24.41 10.72 8.66
C ALA A 331 -24.64 11.93 7.76
N ALA A 332 -24.56 11.72 6.45
CA ALA A 332 -24.89 12.77 5.52
C ALA A 332 -26.31 13.21 5.89
N GLU A 333 -26.44 14.36 6.52
CA GLU A 333 -27.74 14.96 6.72
C GLU A 333 -28.39 14.99 5.36
N ASP A 334 -29.55 14.40 5.27
CA ASP A 334 -30.40 14.38 4.09
C ASP A 334 -30.78 15.83 3.75
N SER A 335 -29.80 16.56 3.19
CA SER A 335 -30.03 17.92 2.69
C SER A 335 -30.58 17.80 1.28
N THR A 336 -31.89 17.54 1.20
CA THR A 336 -32.71 17.82 0.01
C THR A 336 -32.83 19.32 -0.29
N ALA A 337 -32.06 20.17 0.37
CA ALA A 337 -31.90 21.57 0.05
C ALA A 337 -30.62 21.78 -0.77
N ARG A 338 -30.74 21.71 -2.09
CA ARG A 338 -29.76 22.16 -3.05
C ARG A 338 -29.43 23.63 -2.74
N PRO A 339 -28.21 24.00 -2.27
CA PRO A 339 -27.88 25.40 -2.11
C PRO A 339 -27.93 26.05 -3.49
N ALA A 340 -28.71 27.15 -3.61
CA ALA A 340 -28.71 27.98 -4.78
C ALA A 340 -27.26 28.36 -5.11
N ARG A 341 -26.80 28.04 -6.34
CA ARG A 341 -25.54 28.46 -6.90
C ARG A 341 -25.31 29.92 -6.62
N LYS A 342 -24.49 30.28 -5.63
CA LYS A 342 -23.95 31.63 -5.54
C LYS A 342 -23.22 31.92 -6.84
N GLY A 343 -23.59 33.02 -7.46
CA GLY A 343 -23.15 33.43 -8.77
C GLY A 343 -21.65 33.30 -8.93
N ARG A 344 -21.29 32.69 -10.04
CA ARG A 344 -19.95 32.62 -10.61
C ARG A 344 -19.39 34.05 -10.64
N ALA A 345 -18.29 34.29 -9.92
CA ALA A 345 -17.53 35.52 -10.07
C ALA A 345 -17.30 35.76 -11.58
N LYS A 346 -17.50 36.98 -12.06
CA LYS A 346 -17.27 37.38 -13.45
C LYS A 346 -15.92 36.80 -13.90
N LYS A 347 -15.96 35.95 -14.92
CA LYS A 347 -14.77 35.47 -15.64
C LYS A 347 -14.03 36.70 -16.15
N ALA A 348 -12.74 36.83 -15.86
CA ALA A 348 -11.90 37.81 -16.52
C ALA A 348 -12.01 37.59 -18.04
N GLU A 349 -12.11 38.67 -18.81
CA GLU A 349 -12.10 38.60 -20.29
C GLU A 349 -10.75 38.06 -20.74
N GLY A 350 -10.71 36.77 -21.22
CA GLY A 350 -9.54 36.09 -21.69
C GLY A 350 -9.77 34.60 -21.85
N ASP A 351 -8.89 33.93 -22.61
CA ASP A 351 -8.89 32.48 -22.79
C ASP A 351 -8.18 31.81 -21.60
N ALA A 352 -8.43 30.51 -21.38
CA ALA A 352 -7.71 29.72 -20.43
C ALA A 352 -6.39 29.27 -21.06
N LEU A 353 -5.29 30.03 -20.88
CA LEU A 353 -3.99 29.76 -21.52
C LEU A 353 -3.40 28.40 -21.10
N ILE A 354 -3.88 27.82 -20.00
CA ILE A 354 -3.52 26.45 -19.58
C ILE A 354 -4.01 25.34 -20.53
N ASP A 355 -4.89 25.67 -21.49
CA ASP A 355 -5.33 24.75 -22.52
C ASP A 355 -4.25 24.54 -23.60
N ILE A 356 -3.22 25.39 -23.65
CA ILE A 356 -2.01 25.20 -24.46
C ILE A 356 -1.07 24.24 -23.70
N ASN A 357 -0.72 23.14 -24.33
CA ASN A 357 0.12 22.12 -23.72
C ASN A 357 1.51 22.69 -23.31
N GLY A 358 1.86 22.50 -22.03
CA GLY A 358 3.10 23.03 -21.44
C GLY A 358 2.94 24.41 -20.79
N ILE A 359 1.80 25.10 -20.91
CA ILE A 359 1.47 26.27 -20.14
C ILE A 359 0.77 25.85 -18.84
N GLY A 360 1.56 25.73 -17.76
CA GLY A 360 1.00 25.49 -16.43
C GLY A 360 0.58 26.78 -15.73
N PRO A 361 -0.09 26.70 -14.54
CA PRO A 361 -0.62 27.88 -13.81
C PRO A 361 0.42 28.98 -13.53
N THR A 362 1.68 28.61 -13.40
CA THR A 362 2.79 29.57 -13.17
C THR A 362 3.10 30.39 -14.41
N PHE A 363 3.13 29.75 -15.57
CA PHE A 363 3.36 30.44 -16.84
C PHE A 363 2.14 31.27 -17.25
N GLU A 364 0.92 30.72 -17.13
CA GLU A 364 -0.31 31.47 -17.36
C GLU A 364 -0.37 32.74 -16.52
N LYS A 365 -0.04 32.67 -15.24
CA LYS A 365 0.00 33.86 -14.36
C LYS A 365 0.98 34.92 -14.85
N ARG A 366 2.16 34.52 -15.35
CA ARG A 366 3.17 35.46 -15.89
C ARG A 366 2.73 36.08 -17.20
N LEU A 367 2.15 35.28 -18.10
CA LEU A 367 1.61 35.72 -19.39
C LEU A 367 0.45 36.69 -19.18
N ASN A 368 -0.49 36.37 -18.33
CA ASN A 368 -1.61 37.24 -17.98
C ASN A 368 -1.15 38.57 -17.33
N ALA A 369 -0.12 38.52 -16.47
CA ALA A 369 0.45 39.73 -15.87
C ALA A 369 1.17 40.61 -16.90
N ALA A 370 1.67 40.04 -18.00
CA ALA A 370 2.23 40.74 -19.12
C ALA A 370 1.21 41.20 -20.18
N GLY A 371 -0.10 40.98 -19.92
CA GLY A 371 -1.17 41.36 -20.82
C GLY A 371 -1.51 40.36 -21.93
N LEU A 372 -0.84 39.19 -21.92
CA LEU A 372 -1.15 38.13 -22.88
C LEU A 372 -2.21 37.18 -22.26
N THR A 373 -3.46 37.46 -22.58
CA THR A 373 -4.64 36.85 -21.91
C THR A 373 -5.49 36.00 -22.87
N THR A 374 -5.12 35.89 -24.14
CA THR A 374 -5.89 35.14 -25.15
C THR A 374 -4.94 34.26 -25.99
N PHE A 375 -5.49 33.23 -26.63
CA PHE A 375 -4.75 32.40 -27.58
C PHE A 375 -4.22 33.25 -28.75
N ALA A 376 -4.98 34.25 -29.21
CA ALA A 376 -4.52 35.17 -30.26
C ALA A 376 -3.25 35.93 -29.82
N HIS A 377 -3.19 36.39 -28.59
CA HIS A 377 -1.99 37.07 -28.07
C HIS A 377 -0.77 36.17 -28.07
N ILE A 378 -0.92 34.89 -27.76
CA ILE A 378 0.19 33.91 -27.78
C ILE A 378 0.57 33.57 -29.24
N ALA A 379 -0.42 33.41 -30.12
CA ALA A 379 -0.22 33.09 -31.53
C ALA A 379 0.53 34.18 -32.32
N GLU A 380 0.35 35.45 -31.93
CA GLU A 380 0.97 36.65 -32.54
C GLU A 380 2.31 37.02 -31.89
N ALA A 381 2.62 36.51 -30.70
CA ALA A 381 3.84 36.79 -29.98
C ALA A 381 5.07 36.11 -30.63
N THR A 382 6.21 36.78 -30.56
CA THR A 382 7.47 36.13 -30.96
C THR A 382 8.02 35.25 -29.83
N ALA A 383 8.79 34.23 -30.19
CA ALA A 383 9.43 33.37 -29.21
C ALA A 383 10.29 34.15 -28.19
N ASP A 384 11.00 35.19 -28.64
CA ASP A 384 11.83 36.04 -27.78
C ASP A 384 11.00 36.85 -26.79
N GLN A 385 9.82 37.34 -27.19
CA GLN A 385 8.88 38.04 -26.31
C GLN A 385 8.37 37.10 -25.23
N LEU A 386 7.98 35.88 -25.57
CA LEU A 386 7.50 34.90 -24.61
C LEU A 386 8.62 34.45 -23.65
N ARG A 387 9.85 34.25 -24.15
CA ARG A 387 11.01 33.94 -23.29
C ARG A 387 11.32 35.06 -22.31
N ALA A 388 11.20 36.31 -22.74
CA ALA A 388 11.41 37.46 -21.84
C ALA A 388 10.41 37.51 -20.67
N ILE A 389 9.17 37.01 -20.90
CA ILE A 389 8.12 36.98 -19.89
C ILE A 389 8.23 35.77 -18.95
N VAL A 390 8.47 34.57 -19.51
CA VAL A 390 8.45 33.33 -18.73
C VAL A 390 9.82 32.94 -18.19
N GLY A 391 10.90 33.53 -18.72
CA GLY A 391 12.29 33.21 -18.37
C GLY A 391 12.84 32.02 -19.16
N ASP A 392 14.16 31.82 -19.10
CA ASP A 392 14.88 30.68 -19.70
C ASP A 392 14.59 29.41 -18.93
N SER A 393 13.39 28.84 -19.11
CA SER A 393 13.02 27.57 -18.50
C SER A 393 13.16 26.44 -19.51
N LYS A 394 13.91 25.39 -19.18
CA LYS A 394 14.01 24.16 -19.97
C LYS A 394 12.65 23.43 -20.12
N LEU A 395 11.66 23.82 -19.33
CA LEU A 395 10.29 23.25 -19.33
C LEU A 395 9.35 24.01 -20.26
N ALA A 396 9.77 25.15 -20.83
CA ALA A 396 8.95 25.97 -21.71
C ALA A 396 9.32 25.72 -23.17
N ASN A 397 8.52 24.95 -23.88
CA ASN A 397 8.65 24.78 -25.33
C ASN A 397 7.85 25.88 -26.06
N ILE A 398 8.47 27.07 -26.15
CA ILE A 398 7.82 28.29 -26.60
C ILE A 398 7.31 28.18 -28.06
N GLU A 399 8.02 27.51 -28.93
CA GLU A 399 7.67 27.31 -30.32
C GLU A 399 6.40 26.45 -30.47
N ASP A 400 6.27 25.43 -29.62
CA ASP A 400 5.07 24.59 -29.59
C ASP A 400 3.85 25.39 -29.08
N TRP A 401 4.04 26.26 -28.06
CA TRP A 401 2.97 27.11 -27.55
C TRP A 401 2.38 28.02 -28.63
N ILE A 402 3.25 28.65 -29.43
CA ILE A 402 2.82 29.53 -30.53
C ILE A 402 2.05 28.71 -31.58
N THR A 403 2.58 27.53 -31.93
CA THR A 403 1.94 26.66 -32.94
C THR A 403 0.57 26.19 -32.48
N GLU A 404 0.45 25.76 -31.22
CA GLU A 404 -0.82 25.27 -30.64
C GLU A 404 -1.83 26.41 -30.46
N ALA A 405 -1.37 27.58 -30.03
CA ALA A 405 -2.22 28.79 -29.98
C ALA A 405 -2.80 29.15 -31.34
N GLN A 406 -2.00 29.10 -32.43
CA GLN A 406 -2.46 29.33 -33.80
C GLN A 406 -3.55 28.31 -34.21
N GLN A 407 -3.40 27.04 -33.82
CA GLN A 407 -4.41 26.01 -34.07
C GLN A 407 -5.71 26.27 -33.30
N LEU A 408 -5.63 26.68 -32.03
CA LEU A 408 -6.79 27.01 -31.20
C LEU A 408 -7.55 28.22 -31.71
N VAL A 409 -6.83 29.25 -32.19
CA VAL A 409 -7.45 30.42 -32.83
C VAL A 409 -8.15 30.02 -34.13
N ALA A 410 -7.56 29.18 -34.96
CA ALA A 410 -8.13 28.69 -36.23
C ALA A 410 -9.38 27.80 -35.99
N ALA A 411 -9.44 27.08 -34.88
CA ALA A 411 -10.56 26.20 -34.53
C ALA A 411 -11.75 26.92 -33.85
N GLY A 412 -11.52 28.11 -33.30
CA GLY A 412 -12.54 28.91 -32.58
C GLY A 412 -13.11 30.07 -33.37
N GLY A 413 -12.73 30.24 -34.67
CA GLY A 413 -13.24 31.27 -35.56
C GLY A 413 -14.43 30.85 -36.43
#